data_2c9813e4206f200fdf9af4d26ff74d9a
#
_entry.id   2c9813e4206f200fdf9af4d26ff74d9a
#
_cell.length_a   1.000
_cell.length_b   1.000
_cell.length_c   1.000
_cell.angle_alpha   90.00
_cell.angle_beta   90.00
_cell.angle_gamma   90.00
#
_symmetry.space_group_name_H-M   'P 1'
#
loop_
_entity.id
_entity.type
_entity.pdbx_description
1 polymer ?
#
loop_
_entity_poly.entity_id
_entity_poly.type
_entity_poly.pdbx_seq_one_letter_code
_entity_poly.pdbx_strand_id
1 'polypeptide(L)'
;KSLIVGITDFAPMDYKDDNGNWIGFDADLATAVAKDLGVKVEFVEIDWDNKILELDNKSIDCVWNGMTLTDEVKNAMACSNAYCNNAQVVVVPSAKAEKYQTKDSLKDLSFAVEAGSAGETAAKDAGLKYTSLGAQSDALMEVEAGTSDACIIDLLMAGAMIGDGTSYK
;
A
#
# COMPACT_ATOMS: atom_id res chain seq x y z
N LYS A 1 -28.06 -4.66 -6.95
CA LYS A 1 -26.82 -5.44 -6.84
C LYS A 1 -25.66 -4.46 -6.69
N SER A 2 -24.69 -4.83 -5.86
CA SER A 2 -23.48 -4.04 -5.62
C SER A 2 -22.25 -4.84 -6.02
N LEU A 3 -21.18 -4.15 -6.37
CA LEU A 3 -19.83 -4.66 -6.43
C LEU A 3 -19.11 -4.20 -5.16
N ILE A 4 -18.78 -5.14 -4.29
CA ILE A 4 -18.12 -4.86 -3.00
C ILE A 4 -16.62 -4.95 -3.22
N VAL A 5 -15.94 -3.82 -3.06
CA VAL A 5 -14.51 -3.64 -3.36
C VAL A 5 -13.74 -3.46 -2.06
N GLY A 6 -12.82 -4.39 -1.79
CA GLY A 6 -11.88 -4.28 -0.65
C GLY A 6 -10.72 -3.35 -0.99
N ILE A 7 -10.52 -2.35 -0.15
CA ILE A 7 -9.52 -1.29 -0.31
C ILE A 7 -8.84 -0.96 1.01
N THR A 8 -7.72 -0.23 0.94
CA THR A 8 -7.07 0.42 2.09
C THR A 8 -6.85 1.91 1.79
N ASP A 9 -6.51 2.70 2.79
CA ASP A 9 -6.07 4.08 2.59
C ASP A 9 -4.66 4.09 1.97
N PHE A 10 -4.61 4.23 0.64
CA PHE A 10 -3.42 4.13 -0.19
C PHE A 10 -3.42 5.19 -1.29
N ALA A 11 -3.13 6.44 -0.94
CA ALA A 11 -2.99 7.51 -1.94
C ALA A 11 -1.81 7.21 -2.90
N PRO A 12 -1.94 7.46 -4.19
CA PRO A 12 -3.05 8.12 -4.90
C PRO A 12 -4.09 7.14 -5.47
N MET A 13 -4.03 5.87 -5.10
CA MET A 13 -4.88 4.81 -5.66
C MET A 13 -6.27 4.83 -5.05
N ASP A 14 -6.36 4.76 -3.72
CA ASP A 14 -7.59 4.83 -2.93
C ASP A 14 -7.35 5.67 -1.69
N TYR A 15 -8.10 6.73 -1.50
CA TYR A 15 -8.02 7.56 -0.30
C TYR A 15 -9.32 8.35 -0.12
N LYS A 16 -9.50 8.95 1.06
CA LYS A 16 -10.72 9.71 1.36
C LYS A 16 -10.52 11.20 1.11
N ASP A 17 -11.52 11.81 0.49
CA ASP A 17 -11.62 13.27 0.42
C ASP A 17 -12.06 13.88 1.77
N ASP A 18 -12.14 15.21 1.86
CA ASP A 18 -12.56 15.94 3.08
C ASP A 18 -13.99 15.61 3.52
N ASN A 19 -14.80 15.02 2.64
CA ASN A 19 -16.18 14.60 2.92
C ASN A 19 -16.28 13.10 3.30
N GLY A 20 -15.15 12.40 3.31
CA GLY A 20 -15.08 10.97 3.60
C GLY A 20 -15.44 10.05 2.43
N ASN A 21 -15.53 10.57 1.19
CA ASN A 21 -15.75 9.75 0.01
C ASN A 21 -14.44 9.15 -0.46
N TRP A 22 -14.48 7.90 -0.90
CA TRP A 22 -13.35 7.27 -1.54
C TRP A 22 -13.12 7.84 -2.94
N ILE A 23 -11.90 8.28 -3.19
CA ILE A 23 -11.42 8.85 -4.44
C ILE A 23 -10.03 8.28 -4.75
N GLY A 24 -9.51 8.56 -5.93
CA GLY A 24 -8.22 8.09 -6.40
C GLY A 24 -8.33 7.24 -7.65
N PHE A 25 -7.19 6.84 -8.18
CA PHE A 25 -7.14 6.14 -9.47
C PHE A 25 -7.96 4.84 -9.46
N ASP A 26 -7.78 4.00 -8.46
CA ASP A 26 -8.47 2.72 -8.37
C ASP A 26 -9.93 2.89 -7.97
N ALA A 27 -10.26 3.79 -7.05
CA ALA A 27 -11.62 4.10 -6.66
C ALA A 27 -12.44 4.62 -7.85
N ASP A 28 -11.87 5.51 -8.67
CA ASP A 28 -12.52 6.05 -9.86
C ASP A 28 -12.71 4.97 -10.93
N LEU A 29 -11.71 4.10 -11.13
CA LEU A 29 -11.77 3.02 -12.10
C LEU A 29 -12.80 1.95 -11.68
N ALA A 30 -12.83 1.56 -10.40
CA ALA A 30 -13.82 0.64 -9.85
C ALA A 30 -15.25 1.20 -9.98
N THR A 31 -15.41 2.50 -9.74
CA THR A 31 -16.70 3.20 -9.92
C THR A 31 -17.14 3.18 -11.38
N ALA A 32 -16.23 3.43 -12.32
CA ALA A 32 -16.53 3.38 -13.75
C ALA A 32 -16.93 1.98 -14.20
N VAL A 33 -16.21 0.95 -13.77
CA VAL A 33 -16.51 -0.46 -14.09
C VAL A 33 -17.85 -0.89 -13.49
N ALA A 34 -18.14 -0.56 -12.23
CA ALA A 34 -19.43 -0.86 -11.61
C ALA A 34 -20.59 -0.22 -12.38
N LYS A 35 -20.41 1.02 -12.84
CA LYS A 35 -21.39 1.72 -13.67
C LYS A 35 -21.65 1.00 -15.00
N ASP A 36 -20.58 0.55 -15.68
CA ASP A 36 -20.69 -0.18 -16.94
C ASP A 36 -21.39 -1.54 -16.76
N LEU A 37 -21.17 -2.19 -15.61
CA LEU A 37 -21.86 -3.42 -15.21
C LEU A 37 -23.31 -3.20 -14.77
N GLY A 38 -23.77 -1.95 -14.62
CA GLY A 38 -25.11 -1.62 -14.14
C GLY A 38 -25.34 -1.95 -12.66
N VAL A 39 -24.27 -1.92 -11.84
CA VAL A 39 -24.32 -2.17 -10.40
C VAL A 39 -23.80 -0.96 -9.63
N LYS A 40 -24.07 -0.92 -8.33
CA LYS A 40 -23.45 0.07 -7.43
C LYS A 40 -22.07 -0.41 -6.99
N VAL A 41 -21.12 0.49 -6.81
CA VAL A 41 -19.89 0.19 -6.11
C VAL A 41 -20.09 0.43 -4.61
N GLU A 42 -19.54 -0.47 -3.79
CA GLU A 42 -19.44 -0.33 -2.34
C GLU A 42 -17.99 -0.59 -1.93
N PHE A 43 -17.35 0.42 -1.34
CA PHE A 43 -15.97 0.30 -0.86
C PHE A 43 -15.97 -0.15 0.59
N VAL A 44 -15.19 -1.18 0.88
CA VAL A 44 -14.97 -1.72 2.23
C VAL A 44 -13.49 -1.60 2.55
N GLU A 45 -13.18 -0.82 3.57
CA GLU A 45 -11.83 -0.73 4.10
C GLU A 45 -11.49 -2.03 4.84
N ILE A 46 -10.42 -2.69 4.44
CA ILE A 46 -9.99 -3.98 4.97
C ILE A 46 -8.61 -3.86 5.61
N ASP A 47 -8.30 -4.75 6.54
CA ASP A 47 -6.92 -4.99 6.95
C ASP A 47 -6.21 -5.71 5.81
N TRP A 48 -5.11 -5.13 5.31
CA TRP A 48 -4.42 -5.65 4.13
C TRP A 48 -3.92 -7.09 4.28
N ASP A 49 -3.52 -7.46 5.48
CA ASP A 49 -3.11 -8.82 5.81
C ASP A 49 -4.25 -9.85 5.64
N ASN A 50 -5.49 -9.41 5.75
CA ASN A 50 -6.68 -10.24 5.64
C ASN A 50 -7.30 -10.30 4.23
N LYS A 51 -6.71 -9.64 3.22
CA LYS A 51 -7.29 -9.51 1.86
C LYS A 51 -7.73 -10.82 1.21
N ILE A 52 -6.93 -11.88 1.38
CA ILE A 52 -7.26 -13.22 0.85
C ILE A 52 -8.45 -13.81 1.60
N LEU A 53 -8.43 -13.71 2.93
CA LEU A 53 -9.51 -14.22 3.79
C LEU A 53 -10.84 -13.53 3.52
N GLU A 54 -10.81 -12.19 3.34
CA GLU A 54 -12.02 -11.40 3.02
C GLU A 54 -12.62 -11.81 1.67
N LEU A 55 -11.77 -12.08 0.68
CA LEU A 55 -12.21 -12.56 -0.62
C LEU A 55 -12.79 -13.99 -0.54
N ASP A 56 -12.11 -14.91 0.16
CA ASP A 56 -12.55 -16.29 0.32
C ASP A 56 -13.88 -16.40 1.07
N ASN A 57 -14.07 -15.57 2.11
CA ASN A 57 -15.30 -15.49 2.88
C ASN A 57 -16.44 -14.77 2.13
N LYS A 58 -16.15 -14.17 0.96
CA LYS A 58 -17.12 -13.40 0.17
C LYS A 58 -17.67 -12.18 0.91
N SER A 59 -16.94 -11.62 1.82
CA SER A 59 -17.23 -10.31 2.43
C SER A 59 -16.96 -9.18 1.46
N ILE A 60 -16.08 -9.42 0.49
CA ILE A 60 -15.82 -8.57 -0.68
C ILE A 60 -15.92 -9.40 -1.96
N ASP A 61 -16.23 -8.75 -3.08
CA ASP A 61 -16.28 -9.38 -4.40
C ASP A 61 -14.92 -9.34 -5.10
N CYS A 62 -14.12 -8.32 -4.82
CA CYS A 62 -12.76 -8.16 -5.33
C CYS A 62 -11.91 -7.30 -4.40
N VAL A 63 -10.59 -7.46 -4.53
CA VAL A 63 -9.59 -6.54 -4.00
C VAL A 63 -9.14 -5.62 -5.12
N TRP A 64 -9.23 -4.32 -4.95
CA TRP A 64 -8.84 -3.34 -5.97
C TRP A 64 -8.14 -2.16 -5.30
N ASN A 65 -6.83 -2.25 -5.15
CA ASN A 65 -6.05 -1.36 -4.26
C ASN A 65 -4.57 -1.22 -4.69
N GLY A 66 -4.28 -1.12 -5.99
CA GLY A 66 -2.89 -1.04 -6.46
C GLY A 66 -2.04 -2.25 -6.06
N MET A 67 -2.66 -3.40 -5.92
CA MET A 67 -2.04 -4.59 -5.34
C MET A 67 -0.86 -5.11 -6.16
N THR A 68 0.28 -5.31 -5.51
CA THR A 68 1.44 -5.95 -6.13
C THR A 68 1.14 -7.41 -6.46
N LEU A 69 1.37 -7.80 -7.73
CA LEU A 69 1.15 -9.16 -8.23
C LEU A 69 2.29 -10.09 -7.79
N THR A 70 2.33 -10.42 -6.50
CA THR A 70 3.26 -11.42 -5.95
C THR A 70 2.85 -12.84 -6.34
N ASP A 71 3.74 -13.80 -6.17
CA ASP A 71 3.40 -15.21 -6.41
C ASP A 71 2.34 -15.71 -5.42
N GLU A 72 2.36 -15.23 -4.18
CA GLU A 72 1.32 -15.51 -3.19
C GLU A 72 -0.05 -15.07 -3.69
N VAL A 73 -0.18 -13.82 -4.13
CA VAL A 73 -1.44 -13.25 -4.65
C VAL A 73 -1.93 -14.04 -5.87
N LYS A 74 -1.04 -14.31 -6.83
CA LYS A 74 -1.38 -15.06 -8.06
C LYS A 74 -1.82 -16.51 -7.78
N ASN A 75 -1.30 -17.11 -6.72
CA ASN A 75 -1.69 -18.46 -6.32
C ASN A 75 -3.00 -18.50 -5.54
N ALA A 76 -3.33 -17.42 -4.83
CA ALA A 76 -4.51 -17.34 -3.96
C ALA A 76 -5.77 -16.85 -4.69
N MET A 77 -5.64 -16.02 -5.72
CA MET A 77 -6.79 -15.39 -6.39
C MET A 77 -6.58 -15.21 -7.89
N ALA A 78 -7.67 -15.05 -8.64
CA ALA A 78 -7.63 -14.66 -10.05
C ALA A 78 -7.28 -13.16 -10.14
N CYS A 79 -6.25 -12.83 -10.91
CA CYS A 79 -5.77 -11.47 -11.06
C CYS A 79 -6.05 -10.93 -12.46
N SER A 80 -6.30 -9.63 -12.56
CA SER A 80 -6.33 -8.90 -13.83
C SER A 80 -4.93 -8.81 -14.45
N ASN A 81 -4.85 -8.29 -15.67
CA ASN A 81 -3.59 -7.82 -16.22
C ASN A 81 -3.06 -6.64 -15.36
N ALA A 82 -1.74 -6.53 -15.27
CA ALA A 82 -1.13 -5.35 -14.65
C ALA A 82 -1.51 -4.07 -15.42
N TYR A 83 -1.92 -3.04 -14.71
CA TYR A 83 -2.36 -1.77 -15.28
C TYR A 83 -1.46 -0.59 -14.91
N CYS A 84 -0.54 -0.77 -13.97
CA CYS A 84 0.51 0.20 -13.66
C CYS A 84 1.80 -0.51 -13.22
N ASN A 85 2.90 0.24 -13.25
CA ASN A 85 4.17 -0.21 -12.70
C ASN A 85 4.30 0.30 -11.26
N ASN A 86 4.82 -0.56 -10.40
CA ASN A 86 5.09 -0.24 -9.00
C ASN A 86 6.42 -0.87 -8.57
N ALA A 87 6.95 -0.43 -7.44
CA ALA A 87 8.13 -0.99 -6.80
C ALA A 87 8.03 -0.78 -5.29
N GLN A 88 8.75 -1.58 -4.52
CA GLN A 88 8.97 -1.31 -3.11
C GLN A 88 10.16 -0.37 -2.96
N VAL A 89 9.97 0.73 -2.24
CA VAL A 89 11.01 1.74 -2.02
C VAL A 89 11.26 1.96 -0.53
N VAL A 90 12.50 2.25 -0.20
CA VAL A 90 12.89 2.65 1.16
C VAL A 90 12.78 4.16 1.27
N VAL A 91 12.06 4.62 2.26
CA VAL A 91 11.93 6.02 2.60
C VAL A 91 12.65 6.29 3.92
N VAL A 92 13.45 7.32 3.95
CA VAL A 92 14.25 7.78 5.12
C VAL A 92 14.04 9.26 5.34
N PRO A 93 14.35 9.80 6.54
CA PRO A 93 14.40 11.24 6.73
C PRO A 93 15.38 11.91 5.75
N SER A 94 14.96 13.00 5.11
CA SER A 94 15.78 13.71 4.09
C SER A 94 17.17 14.04 4.57
N ALA A 95 17.33 14.45 5.82
CA ALA A 95 18.62 14.78 6.44
C ALA A 95 19.58 13.60 6.54
N LYS A 96 19.09 12.38 6.45
CA LYS A 96 19.88 11.14 6.54
C LYS A 96 20.03 10.43 5.20
N ALA A 97 19.37 10.89 4.14
CA ALA A 97 19.28 10.18 2.86
C ALA A 97 20.67 9.88 2.24
N GLU A 98 21.62 10.81 2.31
CA GLU A 98 22.97 10.62 1.76
C GLU A 98 23.73 9.46 2.43
N LYS A 99 23.40 9.12 3.67
CA LYS A 99 24.04 8.03 4.42
C LYS A 99 23.54 6.66 3.97
N TYR A 100 22.32 6.58 3.41
CA TYR A 100 21.61 5.33 3.19
C TYR A 100 21.40 5.05 1.69
N GLN A 101 22.49 5.05 0.91
CA GLN A 101 22.49 4.89 -0.55
C GLN A 101 22.68 3.44 -1.03
N THR A 102 22.97 2.50 -0.13
CA THR A 102 23.22 1.10 -0.46
C THR A 102 22.45 0.18 0.46
N LYS A 103 22.14 -1.04 -0.02
CA LYS A 103 21.48 -2.06 0.81
C LYS A 103 22.26 -2.36 2.10
N ASP A 104 23.58 -2.35 2.04
CA ASP A 104 24.40 -2.61 3.23
C ASP A 104 24.27 -1.52 4.30
N SER A 105 24.06 -0.27 3.90
CA SER A 105 23.85 0.83 4.84
C SER A 105 22.51 0.78 5.57
N LEU A 106 21.57 -0.06 5.11
CA LEU A 106 20.22 -0.20 5.67
C LEU A 106 20.12 -1.27 6.77
N LYS A 107 21.11 -2.15 6.90
CA LYS A 107 21.01 -3.38 7.72
C LYS A 107 20.77 -3.16 9.22
N ASP A 108 21.24 -2.04 9.74
CA ASP A 108 21.13 -1.74 11.17
C ASP A 108 19.90 -0.87 11.51
N LEU A 109 19.12 -0.46 10.49
CA LEU A 109 17.95 0.38 10.68
C LEU A 109 16.75 -0.43 11.16
N SER A 110 15.85 0.25 11.89
CA SER A 110 14.50 -0.22 12.16
C SER A 110 13.55 0.28 11.09
N PHE A 111 12.71 -0.61 10.56
CA PHE A 111 11.77 -0.31 9.50
C PHE A 111 10.31 -0.35 9.98
N ALA A 112 9.47 0.49 9.42
CA ALA A 112 8.03 0.37 9.47
C ALA A 112 7.52 -0.15 8.13
N VAL A 113 6.56 -1.08 8.15
CA VAL A 113 5.93 -1.69 6.97
C VAL A 113 4.45 -1.92 7.22
N GLU A 114 3.65 -2.01 6.18
CA GLU A 114 2.27 -2.46 6.29
C GLU A 114 2.21 -3.99 6.38
N ALA A 115 1.44 -4.52 7.31
CA ALA A 115 1.24 -5.96 7.50
C ALA A 115 0.68 -6.62 6.24
N GLY A 116 1.21 -7.77 5.84
CA GLY A 116 0.79 -8.51 4.65
C GLY A 116 1.12 -7.85 3.32
N SER A 117 1.93 -6.78 3.31
CA SER A 117 2.34 -6.08 2.11
C SER A 117 3.57 -6.70 1.43
N ALA A 118 3.80 -6.30 0.18
CA ALA A 118 5.04 -6.61 -0.52
C ALA A 118 6.27 -5.97 0.15
N GLY A 119 6.07 -4.82 0.83
CA GLY A 119 7.10 -4.15 1.63
C GLY A 119 7.52 -4.97 2.85
N GLU A 120 6.58 -5.58 3.55
CA GLU A 120 6.88 -6.51 4.65
C GLU A 120 7.67 -7.72 4.16
N THR A 121 7.24 -8.31 3.04
CA THR A 121 7.96 -9.44 2.43
C THR A 121 9.38 -9.03 2.06
N ALA A 122 9.58 -7.86 1.47
CA ALA A 122 10.91 -7.35 1.12
C ALA A 122 11.81 -7.14 2.36
N ALA A 123 11.26 -6.61 3.45
CA ALA A 123 11.97 -6.45 4.72
C ALA A 123 12.42 -7.80 5.30
N LYS A 124 11.49 -8.76 5.32
CA LYS A 124 11.73 -10.13 5.80
C LYS A 124 12.81 -10.84 4.99
N ASP A 125 12.71 -10.81 3.67
CA ASP A 125 13.66 -11.48 2.75
C ASP A 125 15.06 -10.86 2.83
N ALA A 126 15.14 -9.56 3.11
CA ALA A 126 16.40 -8.85 3.33
C ALA A 126 16.97 -9.02 4.76
N GLY A 127 16.26 -9.69 5.66
CA GLY A 127 16.67 -9.90 7.05
C GLY A 127 16.72 -8.59 7.86
N LEU A 128 15.91 -7.60 7.49
CA LEU A 128 15.83 -6.30 8.18
C LEU A 128 14.97 -6.41 9.45
N LYS A 129 15.21 -5.52 10.41
CA LYS A 129 14.34 -5.37 11.59
C LYS A 129 13.16 -4.51 11.20
N TYR A 130 11.94 -4.98 11.41
CA TYR A 130 10.74 -4.22 11.06
C TYR A 130 9.63 -4.37 12.09
N THR A 131 8.72 -3.40 12.06
CA THR A 131 7.43 -3.40 12.77
C THR A 131 6.33 -3.32 11.73
N SER A 132 5.36 -4.22 11.82
CA SER A 132 4.20 -4.25 10.94
C SER A 132 3.09 -3.37 11.50
N LEU A 133 2.48 -2.56 10.64
CA LEU A 133 1.44 -1.58 10.93
C LEU A 133 0.20 -1.84 10.08
N GLY A 134 -0.87 -1.13 10.35
CA GLY A 134 -2.16 -1.31 9.67
C GLY A 134 -2.20 -0.74 8.24
N ALA A 135 -1.40 0.30 7.97
CA ALA A 135 -1.36 0.97 6.67
C ALA A 135 0.04 1.48 6.32
N GLN A 136 0.30 1.71 5.02
CA GLN A 136 1.56 2.31 4.56
C GLN A 136 1.69 3.77 5.01
N SER A 137 0.58 4.51 5.09
CA SER A 137 0.56 5.88 5.63
C SER A 137 1.05 5.94 7.08
N ASP A 138 0.70 4.95 7.90
CA ASP A 138 1.21 4.82 9.28
C ASP A 138 2.72 4.61 9.30
N ALA A 139 3.25 3.84 8.33
CA ALA A 139 4.69 3.63 8.22
C ALA A 139 5.46 4.92 7.93
N LEU A 140 4.91 5.82 7.12
CA LEU A 140 5.48 7.16 6.92
C LEU A 140 5.44 8.00 8.19
N MET A 141 4.32 7.97 8.94
CA MET A 141 4.20 8.69 10.22
C MET A 141 5.20 8.20 11.26
N GLU A 142 5.50 6.90 11.32
CA GLU A 142 6.54 6.34 12.20
C GLU A 142 7.93 6.92 11.89
N VAL A 143 8.26 7.10 10.61
CA VAL A 143 9.53 7.73 10.20
C VAL A 143 9.55 9.20 10.57
N GLU A 144 8.45 9.92 10.40
CA GLU A 144 8.33 11.33 10.78
C GLU A 144 8.48 11.53 12.29
N ALA A 145 7.83 10.68 13.07
CA ALA A 145 7.92 10.69 14.53
C ALA A 145 9.30 10.26 15.05
N GLY A 146 10.12 9.60 14.21
CA GLY A 146 11.44 9.08 14.58
C GLY A 146 11.37 7.79 15.41
N THR A 147 10.23 7.11 15.46
CA THR A 147 10.05 5.82 16.12
C THR A 147 10.59 4.68 15.28
N SER A 148 10.59 4.84 13.95
CA SER A 148 11.31 4.00 13.00
C SER A 148 12.35 4.83 12.23
N ASP A 149 13.47 4.20 11.85
CA ASP A 149 14.54 4.88 11.10
C ASP A 149 14.18 5.06 9.64
N ALA A 150 13.38 4.14 9.09
CA ALA A 150 12.97 4.07 7.70
C ALA A 150 11.63 3.35 7.57
N CYS A 151 11.01 3.43 6.40
CA CYS A 151 9.91 2.55 6.04
C CYS A 151 10.10 1.94 4.63
N ILE A 152 9.37 0.87 4.34
CA ILE A 152 9.28 0.30 2.99
C ILE A 152 7.82 0.41 2.57
N ILE A 153 7.58 1.16 1.50
CA ILE A 153 6.27 1.43 0.95
C ILE A 153 6.28 1.32 -0.57
N ASP A 154 5.10 1.35 -1.16
CA ASP A 154 4.94 1.38 -2.61
C ASP A 154 5.43 2.70 -3.22
N LEU A 155 6.13 2.59 -4.36
CA LEU A 155 6.60 3.75 -5.12
C LEU A 155 5.45 4.70 -5.49
N LEU A 156 4.25 4.18 -5.75
CA LEU A 156 3.06 4.97 -6.05
C LEU A 156 2.70 5.90 -4.89
N MET A 157 2.68 5.38 -3.66
CA MET A 157 2.45 6.20 -2.48
C MET A 157 3.61 7.16 -2.23
N ALA A 158 4.84 6.69 -2.32
CA ALA A 158 6.02 7.55 -2.15
C ALA A 158 5.99 8.73 -3.13
N GLY A 159 5.65 8.48 -4.39
CA GLY A 159 5.53 9.52 -5.42
C GLY A 159 4.44 10.55 -5.16
N ALA A 160 3.37 10.17 -4.44
CA ALA A 160 2.29 11.08 -4.06
C ALA A 160 2.57 11.85 -2.76
N MET A 161 3.27 11.23 -1.82
CA MET A 161 3.44 11.74 -0.45
C MET A 161 4.79 12.43 -0.22
N ILE A 162 5.78 12.20 -1.09
CA ILE A 162 7.15 12.68 -0.93
C ILE A 162 7.49 13.65 -2.04
N GLY A 163 7.95 14.85 -1.68
CA GLY A 163 8.31 15.90 -2.62
C GLY A 163 9.01 17.07 -1.95
N ASP A 164 9.14 18.17 -2.67
CA ASP A 164 9.73 19.39 -2.14
C ASP A 164 8.93 19.88 -0.92
N GLY A 165 9.64 20.09 0.19
CA GLY A 165 9.04 20.54 1.45
C GLY A 165 8.63 19.40 2.41
N THR A 166 8.75 18.14 2.00
CA THR A 166 8.56 17.00 2.93
C THR A 166 9.85 16.66 3.69
N SER A 167 9.67 16.02 4.85
CA SER A 167 10.79 15.60 5.71
C SER A 167 11.47 14.30 5.22
N TYR A 168 11.01 13.73 4.11
CA TYR A 168 11.42 12.40 3.60
C TYR A 168 12.18 12.45 2.28
N LYS A 169 12.90 11.37 2.02
CA LYS A 169 13.44 10.96 0.71
C LYS A 169 13.39 9.46 0.55
#